data_8a69a04a3db662fd7bf40f236e8a49bd
#
_entry.id   8a69a04a3db662fd7bf40f236e8a49bd
#
_cell.length_a   1.000
_cell.length_b   1.000
_cell.length_c   1.000
_cell.angle_alpha   90.00
_cell.angle_beta   90.00
_cell.angle_gamma   90.00
#
_symmetry.space_group_name_H-M   'P 1'
#
loop_
_entity.id
_entity.type
_entity.pdbx_description
1 polymer ?
#
loop_
_entity_poly.entity_id
_entity_poly.type
_entity_poly.pdbx_seq_one_letter_code
_entity_poly.pdbx_strand_id
1 'polypeptide(L)'
;MSRSAVDSIERSRRRTARQATPGFRKTGLAIGVALASLAAVSAAQAQSNPSLEARLAALEARVAAAEQRAATAEQRANLAEQKLDSLEDQSLDTRLAAVESQAETRSAEAANNADDGLSLSVYARSGLLLGDDGKSAPGGPYLTPAGATGGAVGRLGNEPDTYVETVLNYNQTFDNGAKSLYRIMLADGTTTSNDWTADESQLNVRQAFVEFSDLPSFTGPFENAKIWAGKRFDRNNFDIHWLDSDVIFLAGTGAGVYDVAVNDDWSTNLTLYGRSFSDFPVVTSEDPDLTGSTDALILSTNNYVGPFQWMLSGLSANDNDERDTGSSAKAADHGFHGMLAYHGDSFFGVSEGNTVAALLHGEGLGAEVKALGSDGNLTDDAKTTRLALYGTTYVAPRWRVAPAVLAQTSEDRYANGDSYDWATFNLRFANELTQNFEMQYEASYQWMDLDPKGYKGRNAVEGGYTRFTLAPTFKPQVGGFWQRPEIRVFASYSDWDKELNNFAGDDALGKDNFTGGQWTFGTQMEVWF
;
A
#
# COMPACT_ATOMS: atom_id res chain seq x y z
N MET A 1 11.32 56.86 23.72
CA MET A 1 12.07 55.77 23.07
C MET A 1 11.47 55.53 21.70
N SER A 2 12.20 55.53 20.73
CA SER A 2 12.19 56.18 19.44
C SER A 2 11.38 55.40 18.36
N ARG A 3 10.70 56.15 17.51
CA ARG A 3 9.96 55.70 16.31
C ARG A 3 10.76 54.90 15.27
N SER A 4 12.03 54.61 15.54
CA SER A 4 12.93 53.91 14.60
C SER A 4 12.87 52.37 14.68
N ALA A 5 12.32 51.81 15.75
CA ALA A 5 12.22 50.34 15.95
C ALA A 5 10.98 49.70 15.29
N VAL A 6 9.93 50.47 15.03
CA VAL A 6 8.69 49.98 14.39
C VAL A 6 8.86 49.89 12.87
N ASP A 7 9.62 50.83 12.28
CA ASP A 7 9.86 50.85 10.82
C ASP A 7 10.80 49.71 10.33
N SER A 8 11.63 49.14 11.20
CA SER A 8 12.51 48.05 10.82
C SER A 8 11.77 46.69 10.78
N ILE A 9 10.74 46.53 11.61
CA ILE A 9 9.92 45.32 11.67
C ILE A 9 8.92 45.28 10.49
N GLU A 10 8.40 46.39 10.06
CA GLU A 10 7.53 46.47 8.88
C GLU A 10 8.27 46.28 7.55
N ARG A 11 9.57 46.65 7.46
CA ARG A 11 10.40 46.40 6.28
C ARG A 11 10.86 44.95 6.18
N SER A 12 11.00 44.26 7.29
CA SER A 12 11.32 42.81 7.32
C SER A 12 10.11 41.96 6.88
N ARG A 13 8.90 42.34 7.31
CA ARG A 13 7.65 41.63 6.90
C ARG A 13 7.29 41.83 5.44
N ARG A 14 7.75 42.90 4.77
CA ARG A 14 7.51 43.11 3.33
C ARG A 14 8.53 42.42 2.41
N ARG A 15 9.62 41.85 2.95
CA ARG A 15 10.59 41.08 2.16
C ARG A 15 10.33 39.58 2.13
N THR A 16 9.57 39.03 3.07
CA THR A 16 9.22 37.60 3.14
C THR A 16 7.91 37.24 2.46
N ALA A 17 7.14 38.23 1.95
CA ALA A 17 5.87 38.00 1.23
C ALA A 17 6.02 38.00 -0.31
N ARG A 18 7.21 37.70 -0.84
CA ARG A 18 7.49 37.64 -2.28
C ARG A 18 8.25 36.38 -2.70
N GLN A 19 7.84 35.22 -2.18
CA GLN A 19 8.26 33.96 -2.76
C GLN A 19 7.08 32.99 -2.79
N ALA A 20 6.86 32.49 -4.03
CA ALA A 20 5.97 31.44 -4.44
C ALA A 20 4.54 31.85 -4.82
N THR A 21 4.37 32.30 -6.06
CA THR A 21 3.21 31.97 -6.87
C THR A 21 3.65 31.12 -8.06
N PRO A 22 3.04 29.97 -8.32
CA PRO A 22 3.43 29.05 -9.40
C PRO A 22 3.20 29.60 -10.82
N GLY A 23 2.59 30.78 -10.95
CA GLY A 23 2.25 31.38 -12.25
C GLY A 23 3.43 31.94 -13.08
N PHE A 24 4.63 32.10 -12.49
CA PHE A 24 5.74 32.78 -13.18
C PHE A 24 6.63 31.86 -14.04
N ARG A 25 6.54 30.54 -13.88
CA ARG A 25 7.31 29.59 -14.71
C ARG A 25 6.69 29.35 -16.09
N LYS A 26 5.37 29.51 -16.24
CA LYS A 26 4.69 29.34 -17.54
C LYS A 26 4.95 30.51 -18.51
N THR A 27 5.13 31.74 -18.00
CA THR A 27 5.43 32.91 -18.83
C THR A 27 6.90 32.98 -19.28
N GLY A 28 7.82 32.46 -18.49
CA GLY A 28 9.25 32.45 -18.85
C GLY A 28 9.58 31.51 -20.01
N LEU A 29 8.87 30.38 -20.13
CA LEU A 29 9.08 29.43 -21.24
C LEU A 29 8.50 29.94 -22.56
N ALA A 30 7.36 30.64 -22.50
CA ALA A 30 6.73 31.24 -23.68
C ALA A 30 7.59 32.40 -24.26
N ILE A 31 8.22 33.21 -23.40
CA ILE A 31 9.11 34.31 -23.82
C ILE A 31 10.45 33.76 -24.35
N GLY A 32 10.96 32.66 -23.77
CA GLY A 32 12.17 31.99 -24.26
C GLY A 32 12.02 31.41 -25.66
N VAL A 33 10.85 30.81 -25.95
CA VAL A 33 10.57 30.27 -27.31
C VAL A 33 10.35 31.39 -28.31
N ALA A 34 9.75 32.52 -27.92
CA ALA A 34 9.58 33.68 -28.79
C ALA A 34 10.92 34.36 -29.15
N LEU A 35 11.84 34.50 -28.19
CA LEU A 35 13.18 35.09 -28.41
C LEU A 35 14.11 34.18 -29.20
N ALA A 36 14.03 32.85 -29.02
CA ALA A 36 14.77 31.90 -29.87
C ALA A 36 14.29 31.90 -31.34
N SER A 37 13.00 32.25 -31.55
CA SER A 37 12.42 32.38 -32.88
C SER A 37 12.89 33.65 -33.62
N LEU A 38 13.18 34.73 -32.90
CA LEU A 38 13.71 35.98 -33.46
C LEU A 38 15.21 35.87 -33.81
N ALA A 39 16.01 35.13 -33.03
CA ALA A 39 17.44 34.96 -33.33
C ALA A 39 17.71 34.10 -34.57
N ALA A 40 16.78 33.20 -34.94
CA ALA A 40 16.90 32.39 -36.16
C ALA A 40 16.54 33.15 -37.47
N VAL A 41 15.95 34.34 -37.34
CA VAL A 41 15.61 35.18 -38.52
C VAL A 41 16.84 35.96 -39.03
N SER A 42 17.85 36.19 -38.20
CA SER A 42 19.03 36.99 -38.57
C SER A 42 20.09 36.23 -39.38
N ALA A 43 20.01 34.89 -39.45
CA ALA A 43 21.00 34.07 -40.18
C ALA A 43 20.59 33.67 -41.61
N ALA A 44 19.40 34.07 -42.08
CA ALA A 44 18.85 33.68 -43.40
C ALA A 44 18.81 34.83 -44.41
N GLN A 45 19.61 35.88 -44.21
CA GLN A 45 19.65 37.06 -45.15
C GLN A 45 20.76 36.99 -46.18
N ALA A 46 20.94 35.86 -46.83
CA ALA A 46 21.71 35.82 -48.06
C ALA A 46 21.12 34.79 -49.03
N GLN A 47 20.01 35.12 -49.67
CA GLN A 47 19.61 34.76 -51.02
C GLN A 47 18.09 34.87 -51.21
N SER A 48 17.71 35.68 -52.25
CA SER A 48 16.35 35.88 -52.79
C SER A 48 15.30 36.52 -51.85
N ASN A 49 14.84 37.70 -52.23
CA ASN A 49 13.71 38.41 -51.62
C ASN A 49 12.39 37.68 -51.90
N PRO A 50 11.85 36.86 -51.03
CA PRO A 50 10.52 36.33 -51.19
C PRO A 50 9.49 37.45 -50.99
N SER A 51 8.40 37.41 -51.73
CA SER A 51 7.31 38.38 -51.59
C SER A 51 6.83 38.46 -50.16
N LEU A 52 6.31 39.62 -49.77
CA LEU A 52 5.80 39.83 -48.39
C LEU A 52 4.77 38.75 -47.99
N GLU A 53 3.98 38.28 -48.94
CA GLU A 53 3.00 37.21 -48.77
C GLU A 53 3.64 35.84 -48.46
N ALA A 54 4.76 35.49 -49.14
CA ALA A 54 5.48 34.26 -48.87
C ALA A 54 6.13 34.26 -47.44
N ARG A 55 6.54 35.43 -46.96
CA ARG A 55 7.08 35.60 -45.60
C ARG A 55 5.96 35.51 -44.55
N LEU A 56 4.77 36.04 -44.85
CA LEU A 56 3.60 35.96 -43.99
C LEU A 56 3.13 34.50 -43.84
N ALA A 57 2.99 33.79 -44.96
CA ALA A 57 2.61 32.39 -44.98
C ALA A 57 3.62 31.48 -44.25
N ALA A 58 4.93 31.77 -44.35
CA ALA A 58 5.96 31.05 -43.62
C ALA A 58 5.92 31.34 -42.11
N LEU A 59 5.55 32.57 -41.70
CA LEU A 59 5.34 32.94 -40.30
C LEU A 59 4.08 32.26 -39.72
N GLU A 60 2.98 32.26 -40.46
CA GLU A 60 1.73 31.58 -40.04
C GLU A 60 1.94 30.07 -39.88
N ALA A 61 2.65 29.43 -40.81
CA ALA A 61 2.99 28.00 -40.66
C ALA A 61 3.90 27.71 -39.43
N ARG A 62 4.80 28.64 -39.10
CA ARG A 62 5.66 28.50 -37.89
C ARG A 62 4.87 28.74 -36.58
N VAL A 63 3.93 29.65 -36.58
CA VAL A 63 3.02 29.89 -35.44
C VAL A 63 2.15 28.66 -35.24
N ALA A 64 1.51 28.14 -36.28
CA ALA A 64 0.71 26.91 -36.17
C ALA A 64 1.53 25.70 -35.68
N ALA A 65 2.76 25.53 -36.15
CA ALA A 65 3.65 24.48 -35.66
C ALA A 65 4.10 24.70 -34.19
N ALA A 66 4.25 25.93 -33.75
CA ALA A 66 4.56 26.26 -32.36
C ALA A 66 3.35 26.03 -31.43
N GLU A 67 2.15 26.39 -31.86
CA GLU A 67 0.90 26.11 -31.16
C GLU A 67 0.64 24.61 -31.01
N GLN A 68 0.89 23.83 -32.06
CA GLN A 68 0.76 22.38 -32.01
C GLN A 68 1.77 21.73 -31.04
N ARG A 69 3.01 22.25 -31.00
CA ARG A 69 4.00 21.78 -30.01
C ARG A 69 3.63 22.20 -28.58
N ALA A 70 3.08 23.39 -28.39
CA ALA A 70 2.59 23.83 -27.08
C ALA A 70 1.43 22.95 -26.60
N ALA A 71 0.46 22.67 -27.45
CA ALA A 71 -0.65 21.78 -27.13
C ALA A 71 -0.19 20.35 -26.78
N THR A 72 0.80 19.83 -27.55
CA THR A 72 1.40 18.50 -27.23
C THR A 72 2.18 18.51 -25.92
N ALA A 73 2.86 19.62 -25.62
CA ALA A 73 3.57 19.77 -24.34
C ALA A 73 2.60 19.91 -23.15
N GLU A 74 1.48 20.61 -23.33
CA GLU A 74 0.41 20.67 -22.32
C GLU A 74 -0.25 19.30 -22.08
N GLN A 75 -0.53 18.54 -23.14
CA GLN A 75 -1.04 17.17 -22.99
C GLN A 75 -0.07 16.27 -22.23
N ARG A 76 1.23 16.36 -22.53
CA ARG A 76 2.25 15.59 -21.78
C ARG A 76 2.39 16.04 -20.33
N ALA A 77 2.25 17.33 -20.05
CA ALA A 77 2.26 17.85 -18.68
C ALA A 77 1.03 17.36 -17.89
N ASN A 78 -0.16 17.40 -18.48
CA ASN A 78 -1.37 16.91 -17.86
C ASN A 78 -1.34 15.38 -17.63
N LEU A 79 -0.79 14.62 -18.59
CA LEU A 79 -0.56 13.18 -18.42
C LEU A 79 0.49 12.87 -17.34
N ALA A 80 1.51 13.72 -17.20
CA ALA A 80 2.50 13.57 -16.14
C ALA A 80 1.92 13.95 -14.77
N GLU A 81 1.08 14.99 -14.68
CA GLU A 81 0.34 15.36 -13.47
C GLU A 81 -0.64 14.24 -13.08
N GLN A 82 -1.43 13.69 -14.00
CA GLN A 82 -2.32 12.55 -13.73
C GLN A 82 -1.55 11.29 -13.30
N LYS A 83 -0.37 11.04 -13.86
CA LYS A 83 0.50 9.94 -13.42
C LYS A 83 1.07 10.19 -12.03
N LEU A 84 1.40 11.43 -11.68
CA LEU A 84 1.87 11.80 -10.34
C LEU A 84 0.76 11.58 -9.31
N ASP A 85 -0.45 12.06 -9.63
CA ASP A 85 -1.65 11.87 -8.79
C ASP A 85 -1.97 10.37 -8.61
N SER A 86 -1.89 9.58 -9.70
CA SER A 86 -2.10 8.13 -9.62
C SER A 86 -1.00 7.39 -8.83
N LEU A 87 0.22 7.90 -8.79
CA LEU A 87 1.31 7.35 -7.97
C LEU A 87 1.15 7.72 -6.48
N GLU A 88 0.61 8.89 -6.18
CA GLU A 88 0.20 9.27 -4.82
C GLU A 88 -0.98 8.41 -4.35
N ASP A 89 -1.99 8.16 -5.20
CA ASP A 89 -3.13 7.29 -4.92
C ASP A 89 -2.71 5.82 -4.73
N GLN A 90 -1.71 5.31 -5.49
CA GLN A 90 -1.19 3.95 -5.33
C GLN A 90 -0.50 3.71 -3.98
N SER A 91 0.23 4.70 -3.46
CA SER A 91 0.80 4.61 -2.10
C SER A 91 -0.30 4.51 -1.04
N LEU A 92 -1.45 5.10 -1.32
CA LEU A 92 -2.66 5.04 -0.50
C LEU A 92 -3.36 3.68 -0.61
N ASP A 93 -3.55 3.13 -1.80
CA ASP A 93 -4.23 1.84 -2.00
C ASP A 93 -3.41 0.69 -1.42
N THR A 94 -2.08 0.71 -1.57
CA THR A 94 -1.20 -0.24 -0.90
C THR A 94 -1.24 -0.08 0.63
N ARG A 95 -1.33 1.16 1.13
CA ARG A 95 -1.47 1.48 2.57
C ARG A 95 -2.86 1.13 3.09
N LEU A 96 -3.89 1.25 2.25
CA LEU A 96 -5.28 0.88 2.57
C LEU A 96 -5.43 -0.64 2.63
N ALA A 97 -4.90 -1.40 1.67
CA ALA A 97 -4.87 -2.86 1.71
C ALA A 97 -4.24 -3.40 2.99
N ALA A 98 -3.31 -2.63 3.55
CA ALA A 98 -2.58 -2.97 4.76
C ALA A 98 -3.40 -3.04 6.04
N VAL A 99 -4.56 -2.41 6.10
CA VAL A 99 -5.37 -2.30 7.34
C VAL A 99 -6.55 -3.26 7.36
N GLU A 100 -6.91 -3.74 6.20
CA GLU A 100 -8.11 -4.53 5.97
C GLU A 100 -8.11 -5.91 6.66
N SER A 101 -6.91 -6.46 7.06
CA SER A 101 -6.78 -7.87 7.43
C SER A 101 -7.53 -8.33 8.67
N GLN A 102 -7.75 -7.45 9.61
CA GLN A 102 -8.18 -7.89 10.95
C GLN A 102 -9.66 -7.79 11.22
N ALA A 103 -10.28 -6.75 10.68
CA ALA A 103 -11.72 -6.63 10.76
C ALA A 103 -12.38 -7.84 10.07
N GLU A 104 -11.72 -8.37 9.04
CA GLU A 104 -12.26 -9.45 8.24
C GLU A 104 -12.12 -10.84 8.86
N THR A 105 -10.96 -11.20 9.41
CA THR A 105 -10.82 -12.51 10.06
C THR A 105 -11.86 -12.64 11.17
N ARG A 106 -12.05 -11.57 11.96
CA ARG A 106 -13.08 -11.54 12.99
C ARG A 106 -14.50 -11.40 12.49
N SER A 107 -14.72 -10.62 11.43
CA SER A 107 -16.04 -10.51 10.83
C SER A 107 -16.41 -11.75 10.02
N ALA A 108 -15.43 -12.49 9.46
CA ALA A 108 -15.67 -13.78 8.83
C ALA A 108 -16.06 -14.84 9.88
N GLU A 109 -15.36 -14.91 11.02
CA GLU A 109 -15.73 -15.79 12.13
C GLU A 109 -17.10 -15.43 12.70
N ALA A 110 -17.39 -14.13 12.90
CA ALA A 110 -18.69 -13.67 13.38
C ALA A 110 -19.82 -13.95 12.35
N ALA A 111 -19.54 -13.80 11.04
CA ALA A 111 -20.51 -14.06 9.99
C ALA A 111 -20.83 -15.56 9.84
N ASN A 112 -19.83 -16.43 10.01
CA ASN A 112 -20.01 -17.89 9.94
C ASN A 112 -20.85 -18.45 11.10
N ASN A 113 -20.92 -17.73 12.22
CA ASN A 113 -21.68 -18.12 13.43
C ASN A 113 -22.91 -17.23 13.67
N ALA A 114 -23.24 -16.30 12.75
CA ALA A 114 -24.37 -15.42 12.94
C ALA A 114 -25.69 -16.12 12.67
N ASP A 115 -26.70 -15.83 13.51
CA ASP A 115 -28.10 -16.18 13.25
C ASP A 115 -28.55 -15.57 11.91
N ASP A 116 -29.64 -16.09 11.34
CA ASP A 116 -30.27 -15.54 10.14
C ASP A 116 -30.53 -14.03 10.29
N GLY A 117 -30.23 -13.27 9.25
CA GLY A 117 -30.48 -11.84 9.20
C GLY A 117 -29.25 -10.98 8.89
N LEU A 118 -29.39 -9.70 9.17
CA LEU A 118 -28.38 -8.69 8.89
C LEU A 118 -27.41 -8.54 10.04
N SER A 119 -26.11 -8.56 9.77
CA SER A 119 -25.06 -8.18 10.72
C SER A 119 -24.17 -7.09 10.15
N LEU A 120 -23.61 -6.27 11.04
CA LEU A 120 -22.74 -5.15 10.74
C LEU A 120 -21.43 -5.33 11.50
N SER A 121 -20.31 -5.19 10.81
CA SER A 121 -18.99 -5.05 11.42
C SER A 121 -18.32 -3.78 10.89
N VAL A 122 -17.54 -3.15 11.75
CA VAL A 122 -16.85 -1.91 11.41
C VAL A 122 -15.40 -1.99 11.87
N TYR A 123 -14.49 -1.53 11.03
CA TYR A 123 -13.16 -1.09 11.43
C TYR A 123 -13.04 0.41 11.20
N ALA A 124 -12.49 1.15 12.15
CA ALA A 124 -12.20 2.55 11.93
C ALA A 124 -10.95 2.98 12.71
N ARG A 125 -10.19 3.88 12.12
CA ARG A 125 -9.12 4.63 12.78
C ARG A 125 -9.15 6.09 12.36
N SER A 126 -8.64 6.95 13.24
CA SER A 126 -8.36 8.35 12.92
C SER A 126 -7.22 8.83 13.79
N GLY A 127 -6.24 9.48 13.19
CA GLY A 127 -5.04 9.91 13.87
C GLY A 127 -4.61 11.33 13.52
N LEU A 128 -3.99 12.01 14.48
CA LEU A 128 -3.26 13.26 14.30
C LEU A 128 -1.79 12.96 14.50
N LEU A 129 -0.94 13.28 13.52
CA LEU A 129 0.52 13.13 13.61
C LEU A 129 1.18 14.48 13.31
N LEU A 130 1.93 14.99 14.27
CA LEU A 130 2.64 16.25 14.19
C LEU A 130 4.14 16.02 14.30
N GLY A 131 4.91 16.70 13.48
CA GLY A 131 6.35 16.79 13.61
C GLY A 131 6.76 17.73 14.77
N ASP A 132 8.06 17.81 15.04
CA ASP A 132 8.65 18.70 16.04
C ASP A 132 8.51 20.19 15.68
N ASP A 133 8.23 20.51 14.42
CA ASP A 133 7.89 21.86 13.95
C ASP A 133 6.41 22.22 14.15
N GLY A 134 5.60 21.30 14.70
CA GLY A 134 4.17 21.48 14.95
C GLY A 134 3.28 21.39 13.70
N LYS A 135 3.82 20.94 12.56
CA LYS A 135 3.07 20.68 11.34
C LYS A 135 2.67 19.22 11.23
N SER A 136 1.71 18.92 10.36
CA SER A 136 1.39 17.56 10.00
C SER A 136 2.62 16.85 9.44
N ALA A 137 2.92 15.68 10.01
CA ALA A 137 4.01 14.82 9.54
C ALA A 137 3.44 13.68 8.70
N PRO A 138 4.15 13.24 7.66
CA PRO A 138 3.81 12.02 6.96
C PRO A 138 3.97 10.82 7.89
N GLY A 139 3.16 9.79 7.69
CA GLY A 139 3.20 8.57 8.47
C GLY A 139 2.69 7.38 7.68
N GLY A 140 2.76 6.22 8.30
CA GLY A 140 2.34 4.94 7.76
C GLY A 140 3.41 3.88 7.90
N PRO A 141 3.01 2.61 8.02
CA PRO A 141 3.97 1.52 8.22
C PRO A 141 4.94 1.35 7.04
N TYR A 142 4.58 1.81 5.86
CA TYR A 142 5.40 1.71 4.63
C TYR A 142 6.16 3.00 4.30
N LEU A 143 6.19 3.98 5.19
CA LEU A 143 7.01 5.18 5.02
C LEU A 143 8.48 4.84 5.27
N THR A 144 9.08 4.19 4.32
CA THR A 144 10.49 3.76 4.29
C THR A 144 11.04 3.91 2.87
N PRO A 145 12.36 3.98 2.67
CA PRO A 145 12.93 3.98 1.32
C PRO A 145 12.56 2.78 0.45
N ALA A 146 12.28 1.63 1.08
CA ALA A 146 11.77 0.45 0.36
C ALA A 146 10.33 0.65 -0.14
N GLY A 147 9.54 1.50 0.52
CA GLY A 147 8.18 1.83 0.12
C GLY A 147 7.30 0.60 -0.09
N ALA A 148 6.49 0.61 -1.15
CA ALA A 148 5.59 -0.49 -1.50
C ALA A 148 6.33 -1.78 -1.90
N THR A 149 7.60 -1.70 -2.31
CA THR A 149 8.42 -2.87 -2.68
C THR A 149 9.08 -3.53 -1.49
N GLY A 150 8.96 -2.95 -0.30
CA GLY A 150 9.70 -3.33 0.89
C GLY A 150 8.85 -3.68 2.09
N GLY A 151 9.47 -3.53 3.24
CA GLY A 151 8.89 -3.88 4.53
C GLY A 151 8.15 -2.73 5.21
N ALA A 152 7.72 -3.02 6.43
CA ALA A 152 7.04 -2.09 7.30
C ALA A 152 7.90 -1.78 8.54
N VAL A 153 7.69 -0.65 9.18
CA VAL A 153 8.47 -0.20 10.36
C VAL A 153 7.64 -0.06 11.63
N GLY A 154 6.56 -0.75 11.75
CA GLY A 154 5.70 -0.68 12.91
C GLY A 154 4.64 0.42 12.81
N ARG A 155 3.51 0.13 13.42
CA ARG A 155 2.29 0.92 13.26
C ARG A 155 1.94 1.78 14.47
N LEU A 156 2.57 1.58 15.63
CA LEU A 156 2.26 2.34 16.83
C LEU A 156 2.59 3.82 16.64
N GLY A 157 1.57 4.68 16.71
CA GLY A 157 1.77 6.12 16.57
C GLY A 157 2.33 6.54 15.19
N ASN A 158 1.94 5.85 14.12
CA ASN A 158 2.48 6.03 12.78
C ASN A 158 1.42 6.17 11.69
N GLU A 159 0.16 6.41 12.06
CA GLU A 159 -0.95 6.46 11.10
C GLU A 159 -1.76 7.75 11.28
N PRO A 160 -1.47 8.78 10.47
CA PRO A 160 -2.15 10.08 10.55
C PRO A 160 -3.48 10.13 9.79
N ASP A 161 -3.88 9.05 9.14
CA ASP A 161 -5.05 9.01 8.29
C ASP A 161 -6.36 8.80 9.07
N THR A 162 -7.47 9.13 8.45
CA THR A 162 -8.80 8.67 8.84
C THR A 162 -9.24 7.62 7.85
N TYR A 163 -9.59 6.45 8.35
CA TYR A 163 -9.97 5.29 7.55
C TYR A 163 -11.12 4.53 8.19
N VAL A 164 -12.09 4.14 7.39
CA VAL A 164 -13.28 3.41 7.84
C VAL A 164 -13.59 2.26 6.87
N GLU A 165 -13.85 1.07 7.44
CA GLU A 165 -14.43 -0.07 6.73
C GLU A 165 -15.77 -0.42 7.33
N THR A 166 -16.75 -0.68 6.49
CA THR A 166 -18.07 -1.14 6.88
C THR A 166 -18.41 -2.43 6.16
N VAL A 167 -18.60 -3.51 6.91
CA VAL A 167 -18.98 -4.83 6.38
C VAL A 167 -20.42 -5.12 6.75
N LEU A 168 -21.24 -5.28 5.74
CA LEU A 168 -22.63 -5.71 5.85
C LEU A 168 -22.73 -7.16 5.41
N ASN A 169 -23.22 -8.05 6.30
CA ASN A 169 -23.51 -9.43 6.00
C ASN A 169 -25.00 -9.68 6.13
N TYR A 170 -25.55 -10.48 5.22
CA TYR A 170 -26.89 -11.04 5.35
C TYR A 170 -26.80 -12.55 5.26
N ASN A 171 -27.14 -13.23 6.36
CA ASN A 171 -27.18 -14.69 6.47
C ASN A 171 -28.60 -15.19 6.34
N GLN A 172 -28.79 -16.30 5.63
CA GLN A 172 -30.06 -16.95 5.46
C GLN A 172 -29.92 -18.47 5.45
N THR A 173 -30.71 -19.14 6.27
CA THR A 173 -30.90 -20.60 6.24
C THR A 173 -32.17 -20.92 5.49
N PHE A 174 -32.09 -21.85 4.54
CA PHE A 174 -33.22 -22.30 3.74
C PHE A 174 -33.89 -23.55 4.34
N ASP A 175 -35.13 -23.82 3.97
CA ASP A 175 -35.91 -24.96 4.50
C ASP A 175 -35.22 -26.32 4.26
N ASN A 176 -34.38 -26.43 3.24
CA ASN A 176 -33.63 -27.65 2.94
C ASN A 176 -32.28 -27.75 3.69
N GLY A 177 -32.00 -26.83 4.60
CA GLY A 177 -30.78 -26.78 5.40
C GLY A 177 -29.62 -26.06 4.75
N ALA A 178 -29.69 -25.71 3.47
CA ALA A 178 -28.66 -24.90 2.82
C ALA A 178 -28.57 -23.49 3.44
N LYS A 179 -27.38 -22.93 3.46
CA LYS A 179 -27.12 -21.56 3.95
C LYS A 179 -26.56 -20.67 2.87
N SER A 180 -26.86 -19.38 2.95
CA SER A 180 -26.23 -18.35 2.13
C SER A 180 -25.70 -17.21 2.98
N LEU A 181 -24.55 -16.69 2.60
CA LEU A 181 -23.98 -15.43 3.08
C LEU A 181 -23.87 -14.46 1.90
N TYR A 182 -24.45 -13.28 2.05
CA TYR A 182 -24.24 -12.14 1.16
C TYR A 182 -23.38 -11.13 1.92
N ARG A 183 -22.23 -10.73 1.34
CA ARG A 183 -21.35 -9.74 1.94
C ARG A 183 -21.14 -8.56 1.02
N ILE A 184 -21.25 -7.36 1.59
CA ILE A 184 -20.79 -6.11 0.97
C ILE A 184 -19.84 -5.44 1.96
N MET A 185 -18.65 -5.09 1.50
CA MET A 185 -17.69 -4.29 2.25
C MET A 185 -17.40 -2.99 1.51
N LEU A 186 -17.58 -1.90 2.22
CA LEU A 186 -17.27 -0.54 1.76
C LEU A 186 -16.13 -0.01 2.59
N ALA A 187 -15.18 0.64 1.95
CA ALA A 187 -14.09 1.34 2.64
C ALA A 187 -13.93 2.74 2.08
N ASP A 188 -13.58 3.67 2.95
CA ASP A 188 -13.24 5.05 2.61
C ASP A 188 -12.10 5.54 3.51
N GLY A 189 -11.22 6.38 2.98
CA GLY A 189 -10.09 6.90 3.71
C GLY A 189 -9.58 8.23 3.18
N THR A 190 -9.00 9.01 4.08
CA THR A 190 -8.30 10.26 3.75
C THR A 190 -6.88 10.19 4.28
N THR A 191 -5.92 10.65 3.50
CA THR A 191 -4.49 10.64 3.87
C THR A 191 -4.15 11.58 5.01
N THR A 192 -4.89 12.66 5.14
CA THR A 192 -4.75 13.62 6.23
C THR A 192 -6.11 13.79 6.88
N SER A 193 -6.14 13.77 8.20
CA SER A 193 -7.38 13.87 8.99
C SER A 193 -7.66 15.26 9.50
N ASN A 194 -6.92 16.29 9.04
CA ASN A 194 -7.00 17.64 9.59
C ASN A 194 -8.07 18.50 8.91
N ASP A 195 -8.58 18.08 7.76
CA ASP A 195 -9.64 18.78 7.08
C ASP A 195 -11.00 18.25 7.53
N TRP A 196 -11.93 19.15 7.78
CA TRP A 196 -13.30 18.81 8.16
C TRP A 196 -14.07 18.13 7.04
N THR A 197 -13.79 18.50 5.81
CA THR A 197 -14.35 17.91 4.60
C THR A 197 -13.22 17.46 3.70
N ALA A 198 -13.25 16.22 3.22
CA ALA A 198 -12.39 15.79 2.13
C ALA A 198 -12.95 16.37 0.82
N ASP A 199 -12.10 16.91 -0.02
CA ASP A 199 -12.49 17.39 -1.36
C ASP A 199 -12.87 16.22 -2.26
N GLU A 200 -12.33 15.02 -2.00
CA GLU A 200 -12.60 13.78 -2.72
C GLU A 200 -12.82 12.62 -1.76
N SER A 201 -13.86 11.82 -2.02
CA SER A 201 -14.10 10.56 -1.32
C SER A 201 -13.50 9.43 -2.15
N GLN A 202 -12.74 8.55 -1.49
CA GLN A 202 -12.18 7.33 -2.08
C GLN A 202 -13.04 6.11 -1.74
N LEU A 203 -14.36 6.29 -1.69
CA LEU A 203 -15.28 5.21 -1.39
C LEU A 203 -15.08 4.04 -2.37
N ASN A 204 -14.68 2.91 -1.85
CA ASN A 204 -14.41 1.71 -2.61
C ASN A 204 -15.29 0.54 -2.15
N VAL A 205 -15.83 -0.21 -3.10
CA VAL A 205 -16.46 -1.51 -2.84
C VAL A 205 -15.34 -2.55 -2.80
N ARG A 206 -14.87 -2.90 -1.60
CA ARG A 206 -13.78 -3.85 -1.39
C ARG A 206 -14.22 -5.28 -1.62
N GLN A 207 -15.42 -5.64 -1.15
CA GLN A 207 -16.02 -6.94 -1.38
C GLN A 207 -17.49 -6.82 -1.77
N ALA A 208 -17.94 -7.69 -2.66
CA ALA A 208 -19.33 -7.92 -2.98
C ALA A 208 -19.45 -9.36 -3.52
N PHE A 209 -19.85 -10.30 -2.67
CA PHE A 209 -19.94 -11.69 -3.04
C PHE A 209 -21.11 -12.43 -2.38
N VAL A 210 -21.43 -13.58 -2.91
CA VAL A 210 -22.32 -14.59 -2.30
C VAL A 210 -21.52 -15.86 -2.02
N GLU A 211 -21.80 -16.49 -0.88
CA GLU A 211 -21.27 -17.80 -0.51
C GLU A 211 -22.41 -18.72 -0.11
N PHE A 212 -22.38 -19.97 -0.56
CA PHE A 212 -23.32 -21.02 -0.17
C PHE A 212 -22.59 -22.11 0.58
N SER A 213 -23.19 -22.58 1.69
CA SER A 213 -22.69 -23.68 2.51
C SER A 213 -23.82 -24.66 2.85
N ASP A 214 -23.48 -25.78 3.45
CA ASP A 214 -24.43 -26.81 3.88
C ASP A 214 -25.38 -27.24 2.75
N LEU A 215 -24.89 -27.31 1.52
CA LEU A 215 -25.67 -27.67 0.36
C LEU A 215 -26.04 -29.16 0.41
N PRO A 216 -27.33 -29.55 0.40
CA PRO A 216 -27.73 -30.96 0.53
C PRO A 216 -27.25 -31.89 -0.60
N SER A 217 -26.83 -31.32 -1.72
CA SER A 217 -26.22 -32.06 -2.85
C SER A 217 -24.73 -32.34 -2.65
N PHE A 218 -24.08 -31.68 -1.67
CA PHE A 218 -22.66 -31.88 -1.37
C PHE A 218 -22.51 -33.08 -0.43
N THR A 219 -21.67 -34.04 -0.82
CA THR A 219 -21.44 -35.28 -0.08
C THR A 219 -19.96 -35.69 -0.19
N GLY A 220 -19.53 -36.58 0.72
CA GLY A 220 -18.14 -37.06 0.76
C GLY A 220 -17.16 -35.91 0.97
N PRO A 221 -16.12 -35.73 0.13
CA PRO A 221 -15.15 -34.66 0.31
C PRO A 221 -15.75 -33.23 0.29
N PHE A 222 -16.94 -33.07 -0.27
CA PHE A 222 -17.62 -31.78 -0.40
C PHE A 222 -18.70 -31.53 0.68
N GLU A 223 -18.91 -32.44 1.63
CA GLU A 223 -20.00 -32.34 2.61
C GLU A 223 -20.02 -31.01 3.36
N ASN A 224 -18.86 -30.48 3.74
CA ASN A 224 -18.72 -29.20 4.42
C ASN A 224 -18.22 -28.07 3.50
N ALA A 225 -18.13 -28.33 2.20
CA ALA A 225 -17.56 -27.36 1.28
C ALA A 225 -18.52 -26.17 1.07
N LYS A 226 -17.89 -25.03 0.83
CA LYS A 226 -18.56 -23.76 0.51
C LYS A 226 -18.22 -23.37 -0.92
N ILE A 227 -19.20 -22.84 -1.64
CA ILE A 227 -18.95 -22.24 -2.96
C ILE A 227 -19.26 -20.76 -2.91
N TRP A 228 -18.44 -19.96 -3.52
CA TRP A 228 -18.62 -18.51 -3.57
C TRP A 228 -18.34 -17.95 -4.95
N ALA A 229 -18.94 -16.77 -5.24
CA ALA A 229 -18.64 -15.98 -6.42
C ALA A 229 -18.85 -14.49 -6.15
N GLY A 230 -18.01 -13.65 -6.77
CA GLY A 230 -18.08 -12.21 -6.67
C GLY A 230 -16.70 -11.57 -6.47
N LYS A 231 -16.68 -10.31 -6.02
CA LYS A 231 -15.46 -9.60 -5.62
C LYS A 231 -15.13 -9.95 -4.17
N ARG A 232 -13.98 -10.53 -3.95
CA ARG A 232 -13.56 -11.02 -2.62
C ARG A 232 -12.06 -10.90 -2.47
N PHE A 233 -11.58 -10.80 -1.25
CA PHE A 233 -10.19 -11.04 -0.92
C PHE A 233 -10.05 -12.07 0.21
N ASP A 234 -8.88 -12.68 0.26
CA ASP A 234 -8.53 -13.75 1.17
C ASP A 234 -7.13 -13.50 1.74
N ARG A 235 -7.04 -13.53 3.06
CA ARG A 235 -5.81 -13.26 3.82
C ARG A 235 -5.25 -14.46 4.55
N ASN A 236 -5.96 -15.55 4.46
CA ASN A 236 -5.42 -16.87 4.79
C ASN A 236 -4.90 -17.02 6.23
N ASN A 237 -5.63 -16.51 7.23
CA ASN A 237 -5.36 -16.69 8.65
C ASN A 237 -4.10 -15.99 9.20
N PHE A 238 -3.61 -14.99 8.53
CA PHE A 238 -2.48 -14.19 9.01
C PHE A 238 -2.95 -12.92 9.72
N ASP A 239 -2.33 -12.61 10.84
CA ASP A 239 -2.66 -11.47 11.68
C ASP A 239 -1.40 -10.87 12.32
N ILE A 240 -0.85 -9.82 11.71
CA ILE A 240 0.41 -9.15 12.07
C ILE A 240 0.24 -7.63 12.28
N HIS A 241 -0.91 -7.20 12.73
CA HIS A 241 -1.35 -5.80 12.79
C HIS A 241 -0.39 -4.80 13.46
N TRP A 242 0.45 -5.22 14.38
CA TRP A 242 1.39 -4.30 15.04
C TRP A 242 2.58 -3.90 14.15
N LEU A 243 2.83 -4.59 13.05
CA LEU A 243 3.91 -4.29 12.11
C LEU A 243 3.37 -4.03 10.70
N ASP A 244 2.69 -5.03 10.14
CA ASP A 244 2.11 -5.00 8.80
C ASP A 244 0.62 -5.38 8.89
N SER A 245 -0.07 -5.42 7.78
CA SER A 245 -1.45 -5.89 7.72
C SER A 245 -1.53 -7.35 7.32
N ASP A 246 -0.70 -7.74 6.37
CA ASP A 246 -0.80 -9.02 5.68
C ASP A 246 0.57 -9.68 5.51
N VAL A 247 0.58 -11.00 5.62
CA VAL A 247 1.66 -11.82 5.09
C VAL A 247 1.39 -12.11 3.61
N ILE A 248 0.13 -12.42 3.29
CA ILE A 248 -0.36 -12.62 1.92
C ILE A 248 -1.75 -12.02 1.76
N PHE A 249 -2.01 -11.45 0.61
CA PHE A 249 -3.27 -10.84 0.22
C PHE A 249 -3.66 -11.29 -1.20
N LEU A 250 -4.61 -12.22 -1.28
CA LEU A 250 -5.16 -12.72 -2.53
C LEU A 250 -6.52 -12.05 -2.77
N ALA A 251 -6.68 -11.32 -3.86
CA ALA A 251 -7.88 -10.52 -4.11
C ALA A 251 -8.23 -10.46 -5.58
N GLY A 252 -9.52 -10.24 -5.87
CA GLY A 252 -10.02 -10.04 -7.21
C GLY A 252 -11.51 -10.34 -7.32
N THR A 253 -12.02 -10.34 -8.54
CA THR A 253 -13.36 -10.84 -8.85
C THR A 253 -13.25 -12.24 -9.39
N GLY A 254 -14.04 -13.18 -8.84
CA GLY A 254 -13.89 -14.58 -9.23
C GLY A 254 -14.85 -15.51 -8.54
N ALA A 255 -14.42 -16.74 -8.37
CA ALA A 255 -15.18 -17.80 -7.72
C ALA A 255 -14.25 -18.83 -7.07
N GLY A 256 -14.77 -19.60 -6.12
CA GLY A 256 -14.00 -20.65 -5.49
C GLY A 256 -14.84 -21.68 -4.76
N VAL A 257 -14.15 -22.74 -4.36
CA VAL A 257 -14.68 -23.79 -3.49
C VAL A 257 -13.75 -23.89 -2.29
N TYR A 258 -14.31 -23.77 -1.09
CA TYR A 258 -13.58 -23.80 0.17
C TYR A 258 -13.94 -25.01 0.99
N ASP A 259 -13.06 -25.36 1.90
CA ASP A 259 -13.28 -26.42 2.90
C ASP A 259 -13.55 -27.81 2.29
N VAL A 260 -12.97 -28.10 1.12
CA VAL A 260 -13.04 -29.46 0.53
C VAL A 260 -12.17 -30.39 1.37
N ALA A 261 -12.74 -31.39 1.99
CA ALA A 261 -12.03 -32.35 2.81
C ALA A 261 -11.25 -33.36 1.94
N VAL A 262 -9.94 -33.29 1.97
CA VAL A 262 -9.08 -34.32 1.32
C VAL A 262 -9.04 -35.58 2.19
N ASN A 263 -8.95 -35.38 3.50
CA ASN A 263 -9.14 -36.39 4.55
C ASN A 263 -9.48 -35.67 5.87
N ASP A 264 -9.51 -36.41 7.00
CA ASP A 264 -9.91 -35.89 8.31
C ASP A 264 -9.04 -34.72 8.83
N ASP A 265 -7.75 -34.68 8.43
CA ASP A 265 -6.78 -33.68 8.89
C ASP A 265 -6.39 -32.65 7.81
N TRP A 266 -6.87 -32.81 6.58
CA TRP A 266 -6.49 -32.00 5.44
C TRP A 266 -7.70 -31.45 4.70
N SER A 267 -7.86 -30.13 4.69
CA SER A 267 -8.80 -29.41 3.82
C SER A 267 -8.09 -28.57 2.77
N THR A 268 -8.76 -28.30 1.66
CA THR A 268 -8.24 -27.49 0.55
C THR A 268 -9.27 -26.50 0.04
N ASN A 269 -8.81 -25.32 -0.33
CA ASN A 269 -9.55 -24.30 -1.05
C ASN A 269 -9.00 -24.22 -2.49
N LEU A 270 -9.90 -24.06 -3.45
CA LEU A 270 -9.54 -23.80 -4.84
C LEU A 270 -10.23 -22.50 -5.28
N THR A 271 -9.46 -21.57 -5.84
CA THR A 271 -9.95 -20.25 -6.23
C THR A 271 -9.44 -19.82 -7.59
N LEU A 272 -10.27 -19.11 -8.34
CA LEU A 272 -9.90 -18.39 -9.54
C LEU A 272 -10.27 -16.92 -9.36
N TYR A 273 -9.29 -16.04 -9.48
CA TYR A 273 -9.48 -14.60 -9.45
C TYR A 273 -9.04 -13.94 -10.76
N GLY A 274 -9.79 -12.95 -11.20
CA GLY A 274 -9.35 -11.91 -12.11
C GLY A 274 -8.99 -10.67 -11.33
N ARG A 275 -7.81 -10.11 -11.56
CA ARG A 275 -7.30 -8.90 -10.89
C ARG A 275 -6.77 -7.89 -11.91
N SER A 276 -6.90 -6.60 -11.62
CA SER A 276 -6.26 -5.54 -12.40
C SER A 276 -4.90 -5.18 -11.81
N PHE A 277 -4.03 -4.58 -12.63
CA PHE A 277 -2.75 -4.02 -12.20
C PHE A 277 -2.90 -2.60 -11.62
N SER A 278 -4.06 -2.27 -11.04
CA SER A 278 -4.35 -0.92 -10.53
C SER A 278 -3.42 -0.47 -9.40
N ASP A 279 -2.90 -1.41 -8.60
CA ASP A 279 -1.94 -1.09 -7.53
C ASP A 279 -0.56 -0.72 -8.10
N PHE A 280 -0.19 -1.33 -9.24
CA PHE A 280 1.05 -1.08 -9.97
C PHE A 280 0.75 -1.00 -11.47
N PRO A 281 0.07 0.07 -11.94
CA PRO A 281 -0.37 0.16 -13.31
C PRO A 281 0.80 0.26 -14.27
N VAL A 282 0.70 -0.46 -15.39
CA VAL A 282 1.58 -0.34 -16.54
C VAL A 282 0.90 0.47 -17.65
N VAL A 283 1.67 1.25 -18.38
CA VAL A 283 1.20 1.96 -19.56
C VAL A 283 1.37 1.05 -20.76
N THR A 284 0.31 0.87 -21.55
CA THR A 284 0.39 0.19 -22.84
C THR A 284 0.61 1.18 -23.96
N SER A 285 1.09 0.69 -25.10
CA SER A 285 1.28 1.51 -26.30
C SER A 285 -0.05 1.96 -26.93
N GLU A 286 -1.13 1.19 -26.76
CA GLU A 286 -2.43 1.41 -27.41
C GLU A 286 -3.50 1.96 -26.46
N ASP A 287 -3.51 1.56 -25.19
CA ASP A 287 -4.47 2.02 -24.18
C ASP A 287 -3.75 2.35 -22.87
N PRO A 288 -3.49 3.63 -22.59
CA PRO A 288 -2.87 4.03 -21.31
C PRO A 288 -3.82 3.90 -20.11
N ASP A 289 -5.12 3.67 -20.31
CA ASP A 289 -6.14 3.62 -19.26
C ASP A 289 -6.57 2.16 -18.95
N LEU A 290 -5.62 1.31 -18.58
CA LEU A 290 -5.94 -0.07 -18.18
C LEU A 290 -6.48 -0.20 -16.75
N THR A 291 -6.62 0.87 -16.02
CA THR A 291 -7.16 0.86 -14.67
C THR A 291 -8.58 0.29 -14.65
N GLY A 292 -8.80 -0.77 -13.85
CA GLY A 292 -10.09 -1.40 -13.69
C GLY A 292 -10.39 -2.55 -14.66
N SER A 293 -9.47 -2.87 -15.59
CA SER A 293 -9.58 -4.08 -16.41
C SER A 293 -9.14 -5.34 -15.63
N THR A 294 -9.51 -6.53 -16.14
CA THR A 294 -8.94 -7.78 -15.65
C THR A 294 -7.65 -8.06 -16.41
N ASP A 295 -6.52 -7.74 -15.83
CA ASP A 295 -5.22 -7.84 -16.47
C ASP A 295 -4.52 -9.17 -16.17
N ALA A 296 -4.77 -9.73 -14.98
CA ALA A 296 -4.21 -11.00 -14.53
C ALA A 296 -5.29 -11.99 -14.10
N LEU A 297 -5.08 -13.26 -14.41
CA LEU A 297 -5.83 -14.39 -13.86
C LEU A 297 -4.94 -15.14 -12.87
N ILE A 298 -5.51 -15.50 -11.70
CA ILE A 298 -4.83 -16.18 -10.61
C ILE A 298 -5.62 -17.43 -10.25
N LEU A 299 -5.02 -18.59 -10.49
CA LEU A 299 -5.54 -19.87 -10.01
C LEU A 299 -4.75 -20.29 -8.79
N SER A 300 -5.41 -20.43 -7.64
CA SER A 300 -4.76 -20.78 -6.37
C SER A 300 -5.38 -22.02 -5.75
N THR A 301 -4.53 -22.83 -5.11
CA THR A 301 -4.93 -23.84 -4.14
C THR A 301 -4.30 -23.50 -2.80
N ASN A 302 -5.11 -23.50 -1.73
CA ASN A 302 -4.68 -23.23 -0.37
C ASN A 302 -5.07 -24.40 0.52
N ASN A 303 -4.12 -24.97 1.23
CA ASN A 303 -4.24 -26.26 1.90
C ASN A 303 -3.91 -26.11 3.39
N TYR A 304 -4.71 -26.72 4.23
CA TYR A 304 -4.58 -26.73 5.68
C TYR A 304 -4.43 -28.15 6.18
N VAL A 305 -3.30 -28.45 6.85
CA VAL A 305 -2.94 -29.76 7.36
C VAL A 305 -2.44 -29.62 8.79
N GLY A 306 -3.33 -29.81 9.77
CA GLY A 306 -3.00 -29.54 11.18
C GLY A 306 -2.53 -28.09 11.36
N PRO A 307 -1.35 -27.83 11.96
CA PRO A 307 -0.81 -26.48 12.11
C PRO A 307 -0.14 -25.92 10.86
N PHE A 308 -0.05 -26.68 9.79
CA PHE A 308 0.61 -26.27 8.55
C PHE A 308 -0.40 -25.78 7.52
N GLN A 309 -0.01 -24.74 6.80
CA GLN A 309 -0.72 -24.20 5.67
C GLN A 309 0.24 -24.11 4.49
N TRP A 310 -0.19 -24.50 3.30
CA TRP A 310 0.59 -24.28 2.10
C TRP A 310 -0.30 -23.86 0.93
N MET A 311 0.20 -22.96 0.11
CA MET A 311 -0.50 -22.41 -1.04
C MET A 311 0.36 -22.51 -2.29
N LEU A 312 -0.26 -22.83 -3.42
CA LEU A 312 0.36 -22.75 -4.73
C LEU A 312 -0.57 -21.92 -5.64
N SER A 313 0.01 -21.01 -6.38
CA SER A 313 -0.74 -20.18 -7.33
C SER A 313 -0.01 -20.11 -8.67
N GLY A 314 -0.78 -20.24 -9.74
CA GLY A 314 -0.35 -19.93 -11.10
C GLY A 314 -0.99 -18.62 -11.55
N LEU A 315 -0.21 -17.75 -12.18
CA LEU A 315 -0.65 -16.46 -12.68
C LEU A 315 -0.44 -16.35 -14.18
N SER A 316 -1.34 -15.66 -14.87
CA SER A 316 -1.22 -15.37 -16.30
C SER A 316 -1.78 -13.98 -16.58
N ALA A 317 -1.05 -13.14 -17.31
CA ALA A 317 -1.54 -11.87 -17.80
C ALA A 317 -2.29 -12.04 -19.12
N ASN A 318 -3.30 -11.18 -19.37
CA ASN A 318 -4.11 -11.24 -20.59
C ASN A 318 -3.32 -10.79 -21.81
N ASP A 319 -2.51 -9.73 -21.66
CA ASP A 319 -1.71 -9.17 -22.73
C ASP A 319 -0.37 -8.68 -22.17
N ASN A 320 0.70 -9.16 -22.77
CA ASN A 320 2.06 -8.82 -22.40
C ASN A 320 2.76 -7.96 -23.46
N ASP A 321 2.47 -8.18 -24.74
CA ASP A 321 3.22 -7.58 -25.84
C ASP A 321 3.07 -6.05 -25.90
N GLU A 322 1.99 -5.54 -25.35
CA GLU A 322 1.68 -4.10 -25.31
C GLU A 322 2.10 -3.41 -23.99
N ARG A 323 2.52 -4.18 -22.97
CA ARG A 323 2.92 -3.60 -21.69
C ARG A 323 4.33 -3.03 -21.76
N ASP A 324 4.45 -1.73 -21.45
CA ASP A 324 5.72 -1.03 -21.31
C ASP A 324 6.07 -0.84 -19.83
N THR A 325 6.99 -1.62 -19.32
CA THR A 325 7.45 -1.54 -17.92
C THR A 325 8.34 -0.32 -17.63
N GLY A 326 8.67 0.47 -18.65
CA GLY A 326 9.60 1.58 -18.54
C GLY A 326 11.06 1.16 -18.35
N SER A 327 11.37 -0.12 -18.56
CA SER A 327 12.72 -0.68 -18.59
C SER A 327 12.96 -1.43 -19.89
N SER A 328 14.20 -1.88 -20.13
CA SER A 328 14.54 -2.73 -21.30
C SER A 328 14.17 -4.21 -21.08
N ALA A 329 13.71 -4.56 -19.88
CA ALA A 329 13.34 -5.92 -19.52
C ALA A 329 11.94 -6.25 -20.05
N LYS A 330 11.72 -7.50 -20.46
CA LYS A 330 10.42 -7.99 -20.91
C LYS A 330 9.48 -8.11 -19.72
N ALA A 331 8.26 -7.58 -19.82
CA ALA A 331 7.22 -7.74 -18.82
C ALA A 331 6.78 -9.21 -18.72
N ALA A 332 6.57 -9.71 -17.50
CA ALA A 332 6.10 -11.05 -17.25
C ALA A 332 4.66 -11.25 -17.75
N ASP A 333 4.40 -12.32 -18.50
CA ASP A 333 3.06 -12.75 -18.90
C ASP A 333 2.58 -13.97 -18.11
N HIS A 334 3.47 -14.62 -17.36
CA HIS A 334 3.17 -15.75 -16.49
C HIS A 334 3.90 -15.62 -15.15
N GLY A 335 3.42 -16.33 -14.16
CA GLY A 335 4.09 -16.40 -12.88
C GLY A 335 3.65 -17.58 -12.03
N PHE A 336 4.49 -17.87 -11.05
CA PHE A 336 4.25 -18.90 -10.05
C PHE A 336 4.47 -18.30 -8.67
N HIS A 337 3.64 -18.72 -7.71
CA HIS A 337 3.83 -18.38 -6.30
C HIS A 337 3.59 -19.60 -5.42
N GLY A 338 4.41 -19.74 -4.39
CA GLY A 338 4.28 -20.75 -3.35
C GLY A 338 4.41 -20.13 -1.95
N MET A 339 3.65 -20.66 -1.01
CA MET A 339 3.76 -20.33 0.41
C MET A 339 3.73 -21.59 1.25
N LEU A 340 4.56 -21.62 2.29
CA LEU A 340 4.50 -22.59 3.38
C LEU A 340 4.44 -21.84 4.69
N ALA A 341 3.44 -22.13 5.54
CA ALA A 341 3.28 -21.51 6.83
C ALA A 341 3.02 -22.54 7.93
N TYR A 342 3.37 -22.14 9.15
CA TYR A 342 3.11 -22.84 10.40
C TYR A 342 2.35 -21.90 11.35
N HIS A 343 1.23 -22.37 11.88
CA HIS A 343 0.40 -21.67 12.86
C HIS A 343 0.43 -22.46 14.16
N GLY A 344 1.21 -22.02 15.15
CA GLY A 344 1.39 -22.67 16.44
C GLY A 344 0.55 -22.02 17.54
N ASP A 345 0.05 -22.83 18.43
CA ASP A 345 -0.76 -22.48 19.62
C ASP A 345 0.09 -22.18 20.87
N SER A 346 1.40 -22.04 20.68
CA SER A 346 2.35 -21.67 21.74
C SER A 346 3.31 -20.61 21.22
N PHE A 347 3.81 -19.75 22.09
CA PHE A 347 4.79 -18.73 21.75
C PHE A 347 6.17 -19.36 21.61
N PHE A 348 6.55 -19.64 20.36
CA PHE A 348 7.82 -20.26 19.95
C PHE A 348 8.14 -21.57 20.73
N GLY A 349 7.12 -22.31 21.18
CA GLY A 349 7.28 -23.53 21.94
C GLY A 349 7.74 -23.34 23.41
N VAL A 350 7.82 -22.10 23.91
CA VAL A 350 8.38 -21.80 25.24
C VAL A 350 7.34 -21.33 26.26
N SER A 351 6.21 -20.79 25.83
CA SER A 351 5.13 -20.32 26.71
C SER A 351 3.77 -20.33 26.01
N GLU A 352 2.71 -20.06 26.76
CA GLU A 352 1.37 -19.82 26.20
C GLU A 352 1.40 -18.62 25.25
N GLY A 353 0.63 -18.67 24.17
CA GLY A 353 0.59 -17.62 23.16
C GLY A 353 0.38 -18.18 21.76
N ASN A 354 0.89 -17.50 20.77
CA ASN A 354 0.86 -17.99 19.40
C ASN A 354 2.18 -17.76 18.69
N THR A 355 2.39 -18.49 17.60
CA THR A 355 3.51 -18.31 16.68
C THR A 355 3.01 -18.50 15.26
N VAL A 356 3.42 -17.61 14.38
CA VAL A 356 3.24 -17.77 12.95
C VAL A 356 4.60 -17.64 12.27
N ALA A 357 4.90 -18.60 11.40
CA ALA A 357 6.07 -18.56 10.52
C ALA A 357 5.59 -18.84 9.11
N ALA A 358 5.98 -18.00 8.15
CA ALA A 358 5.63 -18.18 6.75
C ALA A 358 6.82 -17.88 5.86
N LEU A 359 7.01 -18.75 4.86
CA LEU A 359 7.97 -18.57 3.77
C LEU A 359 7.20 -18.50 2.46
N LEU A 360 7.41 -17.43 1.71
CA LEU A 360 6.79 -17.19 0.41
C LEU A 360 7.88 -17.10 -0.65
N HIS A 361 7.60 -17.65 -1.82
CA HIS A 361 8.47 -17.52 -2.98
C HIS A 361 7.63 -17.35 -4.24
N GLY A 362 8.08 -16.49 -5.16
CA GLY A 362 7.40 -16.26 -6.42
C GLY A 362 8.35 -15.84 -7.53
N GLU A 363 7.96 -16.19 -8.76
CA GLU A 363 8.69 -15.90 -10.00
C GLU A 363 7.74 -15.27 -11.03
N GLY A 364 8.27 -14.41 -11.89
CA GLY A 364 7.52 -13.66 -12.89
C GLY A 364 6.40 -12.85 -12.25
N LEU A 365 5.15 -12.95 -12.70
CA LEU A 365 3.99 -12.30 -12.08
C LEU A 365 3.75 -12.74 -10.61
N GLY A 366 4.29 -13.87 -10.19
CA GLY A 366 4.23 -14.34 -8.81
C GLY A 366 5.26 -13.68 -7.88
N ALA A 367 6.21 -12.91 -8.40
CA ALA A 367 7.24 -12.24 -7.60
C ALA A 367 6.69 -11.09 -6.72
N GLU A 368 5.47 -10.60 -6.94
CA GLU A 368 4.72 -9.85 -5.92
C GLU A 368 4.09 -10.84 -4.94
N VAL A 369 4.91 -11.30 -3.99
CA VAL A 369 4.56 -12.40 -3.07
C VAL A 369 3.51 -12.03 -2.01
N LYS A 370 3.30 -10.74 -1.74
CA LYS A 370 2.29 -10.27 -0.77
C LYS A 370 0.95 -10.06 -1.45
N ALA A 371 0.88 -9.22 -2.46
CA ALA A 371 -0.36 -8.83 -3.13
C ALA A 371 -0.44 -9.46 -4.53
N LEU A 372 -0.64 -10.76 -4.56
CA LEU A 372 -0.57 -11.58 -5.77
C LEU A 372 -1.36 -10.98 -6.94
N GLY A 373 -0.68 -10.85 -8.09
CA GLY A 373 -1.26 -10.40 -9.35
C GLY A 373 -1.62 -8.92 -9.41
N SER A 374 -1.12 -8.09 -8.48
CA SER A 374 -1.35 -6.64 -8.50
C SER A 374 -0.26 -5.86 -9.23
N ASP A 375 0.92 -6.42 -9.42
CA ASP A 375 2.08 -5.74 -10.01
C ASP A 375 2.30 -6.16 -11.46
N GLY A 376 1.94 -5.30 -12.39
CA GLY A 376 2.14 -5.51 -13.83
C GLY A 376 3.49 -5.05 -14.35
N ASN A 377 4.37 -4.49 -13.50
CA ASN A 377 5.70 -4.02 -13.90
C ASN A 377 6.79 -5.09 -13.73
N LEU A 378 6.45 -6.26 -13.20
CA LEU A 378 7.40 -7.36 -13.00
C LEU A 378 7.97 -7.86 -14.32
N THR A 379 9.25 -8.22 -14.31
CA THR A 379 9.91 -8.84 -15.47
C THR A 379 9.69 -10.35 -15.51
N ASP A 380 9.95 -10.99 -16.65
CA ASP A 380 9.90 -12.46 -16.80
C ASP A 380 10.88 -13.17 -15.84
N ASP A 381 12.01 -12.54 -15.53
CA ASP A 381 13.07 -13.09 -14.68
C ASP A 381 12.91 -12.72 -13.20
N ALA A 382 11.88 -11.93 -12.86
CA ALA A 382 11.63 -11.47 -11.49
C ALA A 382 11.51 -12.65 -10.51
N LYS A 383 12.21 -12.54 -9.38
CA LYS A 383 12.15 -13.51 -8.27
C LYS A 383 12.09 -12.80 -6.95
N THR A 384 11.25 -13.31 -6.05
CA THR A 384 11.16 -12.80 -4.69
C THR A 384 10.99 -13.93 -3.71
N THR A 385 11.71 -13.85 -2.59
CA THR A 385 11.52 -14.72 -1.42
C THR A 385 11.26 -13.85 -0.20
N ARG A 386 10.21 -14.15 0.56
CA ARG A 386 9.84 -13.43 1.79
C ARG A 386 9.69 -14.40 2.95
N LEU A 387 10.19 -13.97 4.12
CA LEU A 387 9.99 -14.62 5.41
C LEU A 387 9.14 -13.73 6.29
N ALA A 388 8.17 -14.30 6.99
CA ALA A 388 7.46 -13.69 8.11
C ALA A 388 7.55 -14.61 9.33
N LEU A 389 7.90 -14.04 10.50
CA LEU A 389 7.98 -14.75 11.77
C LEU A 389 7.48 -13.84 12.88
N TYR A 390 6.41 -14.22 13.57
CA TYR A 390 5.84 -13.40 14.61
C TYR A 390 5.02 -14.21 15.62
N GLY A 391 4.63 -13.59 16.72
CA GLY A 391 3.80 -14.19 17.73
C GLY A 391 3.46 -13.23 18.85
N THR A 392 2.58 -13.65 19.76
CA THR A 392 2.19 -12.88 20.93
C THR A 392 2.16 -13.75 22.18
N THR A 393 2.57 -13.18 23.31
CA THR A 393 2.49 -13.85 24.63
C THR A 393 2.46 -12.85 25.76
N TYR A 394 2.17 -13.35 26.99
CA TYR A 394 2.49 -12.66 28.23
C TYR A 394 3.83 -13.17 28.78
N VAL A 395 4.82 -12.29 28.84
CA VAL A 395 6.16 -12.59 29.41
C VAL A 395 6.19 -12.47 30.94
N ALA A 396 5.22 -11.77 31.52
CA ALA A 396 4.98 -11.64 32.95
C ALA A 396 3.52 -11.21 33.17
N PRO A 397 2.98 -11.30 34.40
CA PRO A 397 1.66 -10.76 34.71
C PRO A 397 1.55 -9.30 34.26
N ARG A 398 0.56 -8.97 33.41
CA ARG A 398 0.31 -7.63 32.86
C ARG A 398 1.35 -7.13 31.86
N TRP A 399 2.30 -7.95 31.42
CA TRP A 399 3.26 -7.60 30.39
C TRP A 399 3.08 -8.50 29.17
N ARG A 400 2.60 -7.92 28.08
CA ARG A 400 2.47 -8.57 26.77
C ARG A 400 3.62 -8.18 25.85
N VAL A 401 3.99 -9.10 24.99
CA VAL A 401 5.00 -8.88 23.96
C VAL A 401 4.53 -9.44 22.62
N ALA A 402 4.81 -8.72 21.56
CA ALA A 402 4.57 -9.11 20.18
C ALA A 402 5.81 -8.79 19.32
N PRO A 403 6.78 -9.72 19.25
CA PRO A 403 7.86 -9.63 18.26
C PRO A 403 7.35 -9.96 16.87
N ALA A 404 8.00 -9.35 15.86
CA ALA A 404 7.83 -9.73 14.47
C ALA A 404 9.12 -9.52 13.69
N VAL A 405 9.38 -10.40 12.75
CA VAL A 405 10.45 -10.30 11.75
C VAL A 405 9.83 -10.48 10.38
N LEU A 406 10.06 -9.53 9.49
CA LEU A 406 9.80 -9.66 8.06
C LEU A 406 11.13 -9.47 7.33
N ALA A 407 11.41 -10.33 6.37
CA ALA A 407 12.59 -10.20 5.51
C ALA A 407 12.25 -10.57 4.07
N GLN A 408 12.85 -9.90 3.12
CA GLN A 408 12.66 -10.18 1.70
C GLN A 408 13.97 -9.99 0.95
N THR A 409 14.15 -10.86 -0.05
CA THR A 409 15.11 -10.68 -1.13
C THR A 409 14.37 -10.74 -2.46
N SER A 410 14.71 -9.84 -3.37
CA SER A 410 14.14 -9.81 -4.73
C SER A 410 15.24 -9.51 -5.74
N GLU A 411 15.19 -10.18 -6.87
CA GLU A 411 16.13 -10.03 -8.00
C GLU A 411 15.34 -9.85 -9.30
N ASP A 412 15.90 -9.09 -10.23
CA ASP A 412 15.37 -8.86 -11.58
C ASP A 412 13.90 -8.41 -11.61
N ARG A 413 13.47 -7.67 -10.55
CA ARG A 413 12.06 -7.40 -10.32
C ARG A 413 11.47 -6.43 -11.36
N TYR A 414 12.16 -5.34 -11.65
CA TYR A 414 11.72 -4.28 -12.56
C TYR A 414 12.72 -3.95 -13.67
N ALA A 415 13.97 -4.31 -13.47
CA ALA A 415 15.04 -4.12 -14.42
C ALA A 415 16.07 -5.24 -14.26
N ASN A 416 16.74 -5.62 -15.36
CA ASN A 416 17.75 -6.67 -15.33
C ASN A 416 18.89 -6.33 -14.36
N GLY A 417 19.12 -7.19 -13.40
CA GLY A 417 20.16 -7.07 -12.39
C GLY A 417 19.78 -6.15 -11.23
N ASP A 418 18.53 -5.72 -11.11
CA ASP A 418 18.08 -5.01 -9.92
C ASP A 418 17.98 -5.98 -8.71
N SER A 419 18.10 -5.44 -7.52
CA SER A 419 17.94 -6.20 -6.27
C SER A 419 17.29 -5.33 -5.19
N TYR A 420 16.44 -5.97 -4.37
CA TYR A 420 15.75 -5.32 -3.26
C TYR A 420 15.79 -6.26 -2.05
N ASP A 421 16.79 -6.04 -1.20
CA ASP A 421 16.96 -6.80 0.03
C ASP A 421 16.61 -5.94 1.23
N TRP A 422 15.74 -6.46 2.10
CA TRP A 422 15.39 -5.76 3.32
C TRP A 422 14.98 -6.73 4.43
N ALA A 423 15.16 -6.29 5.68
CA ALA A 423 14.68 -7.00 6.86
C ALA A 423 14.18 -6.02 7.91
N THR A 424 12.99 -6.27 8.45
CA THR A 424 12.41 -5.50 9.56
C THR A 424 12.33 -6.37 10.81
N PHE A 425 12.83 -5.84 11.91
CA PHE A 425 12.66 -6.37 13.27
C PHE A 425 11.76 -5.41 14.03
N ASN A 426 10.65 -5.92 14.57
CA ASN A 426 9.72 -5.13 15.36
C ASN A 426 9.45 -5.82 16.69
N LEU A 427 9.32 -5.02 17.73
CA LEU A 427 8.99 -5.50 19.05
C LEU A 427 8.01 -4.54 19.72
N ARG A 428 6.78 -4.98 19.92
CA ARG A 428 5.78 -4.24 20.68
C ARG A 428 5.60 -4.85 22.06
N PHE A 429 5.67 -3.99 23.08
CA PHE A 429 5.30 -4.31 24.46
C PHE A 429 4.03 -3.58 24.87
N ALA A 430 3.27 -4.15 25.79
CA ALA A 430 2.21 -3.48 26.49
C ALA A 430 2.23 -3.84 27.98
N ASN A 431 2.21 -2.82 28.84
CA ASN A 431 2.10 -2.95 30.29
C ASN A 431 0.71 -2.51 30.74
N GLU A 432 -0.07 -3.43 31.28
CA GLU A 432 -1.43 -3.20 31.80
C GLU A 432 -1.36 -2.60 33.21
N LEU A 433 -1.43 -1.29 33.32
CA LEU A 433 -1.31 -0.57 34.60
C LEU A 433 -2.59 -0.60 35.42
N THR A 434 -3.74 -0.49 34.75
CA THR A 434 -5.08 -0.60 35.36
C THR A 434 -5.98 -1.48 34.48
N GLN A 435 -7.26 -1.60 34.85
CA GLN A 435 -8.23 -2.36 34.05
C GLN A 435 -8.57 -1.70 32.71
N ASN A 436 -8.28 -0.40 32.56
CA ASN A 436 -8.64 0.40 31.38
C ASN A 436 -7.50 1.30 30.87
N PHE A 437 -6.28 1.12 31.37
CA PHE A 437 -5.12 1.89 30.96
C PHE A 437 -3.87 1.00 30.88
N GLU A 438 -3.17 1.11 29.76
CA GLU A 438 -1.89 0.45 29.51
C GLU A 438 -0.87 1.41 28.87
N MET A 439 0.39 1.11 29.07
CA MET A 439 1.49 1.74 28.34
C MET A 439 1.92 0.80 27.22
N GLN A 440 1.87 1.28 26.00
CA GLN A 440 2.42 0.58 24.85
C GLN A 440 3.77 1.17 24.45
N TYR A 441 4.68 0.30 24.05
CA TYR A 441 6.03 0.63 23.59
C TYR A 441 6.29 -0.15 22.31
N GLU A 442 6.92 0.50 21.34
CA GLU A 442 7.34 -0.19 20.11
C GLU A 442 8.75 0.22 19.74
N ALA A 443 9.54 -0.75 19.33
CA ALA A 443 10.84 -0.57 18.73
C ALA A 443 10.87 -1.30 17.39
N SER A 444 11.19 -0.59 16.34
CA SER A 444 11.37 -1.14 15.00
C SER A 444 12.75 -0.79 14.48
N TYR A 445 13.37 -1.73 13.80
CA TYR A 445 14.56 -1.53 13.02
C TYR A 445 14.38 -2.18 11.65
N GLN A 446 14.61 -1.42 10.59
CA GLN A 446 14.65 -1.92 9.23
C GLN A 446 16.06 -1.70 8.65
N TRP A 447 16.65 -2.76 8.14
CA TRP A 447 17.82 -2.71 7.27
C TRP A 447 17.38 -2.94 5.83
N MET A 448 18.02 -2.25 4.90
CA MET A 448 17.75 -2.41 3.47
C MET A 448 19.03 -2.20 2.64
N ASP A 449 19.11 -2.96 1.54
CA ASP A 449 20.08 -2.80 0.45
C ASP A 449 19.28 -2.89 -0.85
N LEU A 450 19.12 -1.76 -1.52
CA LEU A 450 18.24 -1.60 -2.66
C LEU A 450 19.05 -1.08 -3.85
N ASP A 451 19.12 -1.86 -4.92
CA ASP A 451 19.76 -1.47 -6.19
C ASP A 451 18.78 -1.56 -7.36
N PRO A 452 17.99 -0.51 -7.61
CA PRO A 452 16.96 -0.49 -8.66
C PRO A 452 17.49 -0.38 -10.09
N LYS A 453 18.81 -0.32 -10.30
CA LYS A 453 19.44 -0.12 -11.62
C LYS A 453 18.85 1.07 -12.41
N GLY A 454 18.44 2.11 -11.71
CA GLY A 454 17.86 3.31 -12.32
C GLY A 454 16.37 3.21 -12.67
N TYR A 455 15.70 2.12 -12.33
CA TYR A 455 14.26 1.99 -12.56
C TYR A 455 13.49 3.14 -11.89
N LYS A 456 12.60 3.80 -12.63
CA LYS A 456 11.86 5.02 -12.22
C LYS A 456 12.76 6.14 -11.69
N GLY A 457 14.02 6.23 -12.17
CA GLY A 457 14.99 7.25 -11.75
C GLY A 457 15.54 7.07 -10.33
N ARG A 458 15.31 5.91 -9.70
CA ARG A 458 15.78 5.61 -8.35
C ARG A 458 17.26 5.24 -8.33
N ASN A 459 17.92 5.54 -7.21
CA ASN A 459 19.33 5.25 -7.00
C ASN A 459 19.52 4.05 -6.07
N ALA A 460 20.69 3.40 -6.16
CA ALA A 460 21.07 2.39 -5.19
C ALA A 460 21.29 3.04 -3.82
N VAL A 461 20.77 2.40 -2.76
CA VAL A 461 20.91 2.84 -1.37
C VAL A 461 21.08 1.63 -0.45
N GLU A 462 21.89 1.81 0.62
CA GLU A 462 22.02 0.84 1.70
C GLU A 462 21.95 1.59 3.03
N GLY A 463 21.32 1.00 4.05
CA GLY A 463 21.29 1.57 5.39
C GLY A 463 20.19 1.06 6.28
N GLY A 464 20.09 1.64 7.47
CA GLY A 464 19.11 1.31 8.50
C GLY A 464 18.12 2.44 8.77
N TYR A 465 16.89 2.06 9.11
CA TYR A 465 15.84 2.93 9.63
C TYR A 465 15.38 2.41 10.98
N THR A 466 15.32 3.26 11.98
CA THR A 466 14.93 2.92 13.35
C THR A 466 13.77 3.80 13.79
N ARG A 467 12.80 3.21 14.51
CA ARG A 467 11.70 3.95 15.12
C ARG A 467 11.41 3.43 16.53
N PHE A 468 11.27 4.36 17.48
CA PHE A 468 10.84 4.07 18.84
C PHE A 468 9.55 4.85 19.13
N THR A 469 8.56 4.20 19.72
CA THR A 469 7.29 4.83 20.09
C THR A 469 6.91 4.49 21.53
N LEU A 470 6.43 5.50 22.24
CA LEU A 470 5.79 5.40 23.55
C LEU A 470 4.34 5.88 23.42
N ALA A 471 3.38 5.07 23.88
CA ALA A 471 1.96 5.38 23.72
C ALA A 471 1.14 5.03 24.99
N PRO A 472 0.86 6.00 25.87
CA PRO A 472 -0.24 5.90 26.83
C PRO A 472 -1.54 5.57 26.10
N THR A 473 -2.20 4.46 26.47
CA THR A 473 -3.35 3.92 25.76
C THR A 473 -4.51 3.65 26.73
N PHE A 474 -5.67 4.18 26.39
CA PHE A 474 -6.92 3.94 27.10
C PHE A 474 -7.80 2.98 26.32
N LYS A 475 -8.37 2.00 27.02
CA LYS A 475 -9.32 1.00 26.53
C LYS A 475 -10.46 0.87 27.53
N PRO A 476 -11.69 0.54 27.14
CA PRO A 476 -12.71 0.16 28.11
C PRO A 476 -12.27 -1.01 28.99
N GLN A 477 -11.51 -1.95 28.41
CA GLN A 477 -10.90 -3.08 29.10
C GLN A 477 -9.58 -3.44 28.43
N VAL A 478 -8.49 -3.52 29.20
CA VAL A 478 -7.20 -4.08 28.74
C VAL A 478 -7.28 -5.62 28.73
N GLY A 479 -6.37 -6.30 28.06
CA GLY A 479 -6.33 -7.77 28.09
C GLY A 479 -6.03 -8.44 26.74
N GLY A 480 -5.29 -7.80 25.88
CA GLY A 480 -4.86 -8.37 24.60
C GLY A 480 -4.43 -7.31 23.61
N PHE A 481 -3.59 -7.67 22.63
CA PHE A 481 -3.25 -6.77 21.53
C PHE A 481 -4.49 -6.42 20.67
N TRP A 482 -5.45 -7.32 20.61
CA TRP A 482 -6.65 -7.23 19.77
C TRP A 482 -7.82 -6.52 20.45
N GLN A 483 -7.70 -6.16 21.73
CA GLN A 483 -8.78 -5.54 22.48
C GLN A 483 -9.00 -4.10 22.00
N ARG A 484 -10.20 -3.80 21.50
CA ARG A 484 -10.64 -2.47 21.05
C ARG A 484 -12.00 -2.14 21.68
N PRO A 485 -12.45 -0.86 21.67
CA PRO A 485 -11.76 0.32 21.11
C PRO A 485 -10.57 0.77 21.95
N GLU A 486 -9.69 1.57 21.35
CA GLU A 486 -8.61 2.22 22.08
C GLU A 486 -8.43 3.68 21.63
N ILE A 487 -7.97 4.51 22.59
CA ILE A 487 -7.52 5.88 22.35
C ILE A 487 -6.11 5.98 22.88
N ARG A 488 -5.18 6.43 22.07
CA ARG A 488 -3.79 6.60 22.45
C ARG A 488 -3.30 8.02 22.20
N VAL A 489 -2.41 8.47 23.07
CA VAL A 489 -1.51 9.60 22.83
C VAL A 489 -0.14 9.00 22.64
N PHE A 490 0.70 9.55 21.76
CA PHE A 490 2.00 8.95 21.51
C PHE A 490 3.08 9.99 21.24
N ALA A 491 4.31 9.58 21.47
CA ALA A 491 5.54 10.22 21.03
C ALA A 491 6.42 9.18 20.36
N SER A 492 6.94 9.51 19.19
CA SER A 492 7.82 8.62 18.43
C SER A 492 9.09 9.35 18.01
N TYR A 493 10.18 8.62 17.95
CA TYR A 493 11.46 9.09 17.46
C TYR A 493 11.92 8.17 16.33
N SER A 494 12.22 8.74 15.18
CA SER A 494 12.74 8.04 14.01
C SER A 494 14.14 8.54 13.68
N ASP A 495 15.00 7.62 13.27
CA ASP A 495 16.38 7.91 12.83
C ASP A 495 16.76 6.99 11.67
N TRP A 496 17.51 7.50 10.71
CA TRP A 496 17.94 6.72 9.56
C TRP A 496 19.29 7.18 9.00
N ASP A 497 19.94 6.27 8.30
CA ASP A 497 21.22 6.55 7.65
C ASP A 497 21.03 7.51 6.47
N LYS A 498 21.93 8.46 6.32
CA LYS A 498 21.85 9.50 5.27
C LYS A 498 21.92 8.92 3.84
N GLU A 499 22.50 7.74 3.70
CA GLU A 499 22.61 7.00 2.45
C GLU A 499 21.22 6.65 1.89
N LEU A 500 20.22 6.53 2.76
CA LEU A 500 18.82 6.27 2.40
C LEU A 500 18.10 7.51 1.85
N ASN A 501 18.68 8.71 2.01
CA ASN A 501 18.11 9.94 1.48
C ASN A 501 18.11 9.93 -0.05
N ASN A 502 17.00 10.45 -0.62
CA ASN A 502 16.88 10.61 -2.08
C ASN A 502 16.94 9.28 -2.86
N PHE A 503 16.47 8.20 -2.28
CA PHE A 503 16.23 6.95 -3.02
C PHE A 503 15.34 7.19 -4.23
N ALA A 504 14.24 7.90 -4.03
CA ALA A 504 13.39 8.40 -5.08
C ALA A 504 13.21 9.93 -4.94
N GLY A 505 12.97 10.64 -6.03
CA GLY A 505 12.82 12.10 -6.00
C GLY A 505 11.63 12.61 -5.16
N ASP A 506 10.67 11.74 -4.87
CA ASP A 506 9.49 11.96 -4.05
C ASP A 506 9.60 11.33 -2.65
N ASP A 507 10.75 10.75 -2.31
CA ASP A 507 10.98 10.09 -1.03
C ASP A 507 10.81 11.06 0.15
N ALA A 508 9.84 10.74 1.02
CA ALA A 508 9.53 11.55 2.19
C ALA A 508 10.64 11.55 3.24
N LEU A 509 11.52 10.53 3.25
CA LEU A 509 12.60 10.39 4.22
C LEU A 509 13.84 11.21 3.86
N GLY A 510 13.99 11.68 2.67
CA GLY A 510 15.22 12.36 2.25
C GLY A 510 15.01 13.78 1.77
N LYS A 511 13.80 14.33 1.87
CA LYS A 511 13.52 15.70 1.44
C LYS A 511 14.39 16.70 2.21
N ASP A 512 14.95 17.65 1.48
CA ASP A 512 15.80 18.72 2.03
C ASP A 512 17.13 18.24 2.65
N ASN A 513 17.59 17.05 2.29
CA ASN A 513 18.79 16.40 2.82
C ASN A 513 18.74 16.21 4.35
N PHE A 514 17.55 16.06 4.92
CA PHE A 514 17.40 15.77 6.33
C PHE A 514 17.94 14.37 6.64
N THR A 515 18.78 14.27 7.66
CA THR A 515 19.36 13.01 8.14
C THR A 515 19.21 12.92 9.64
N GLY A 516 18.66 11.82 10.12
CA GLY A 516 18.56 11.50 11.54
C GLY A 516 17.51 12.28 12.31
N GLY A 517 17.21 11.83 13.47
CA GLY A 517 16.54 12.46 14.59
C GLY A 517 15.23 13.23 14.35
N GLN A 518 14.15 12.59 13.92
CA GLN A 518 12.83 13.22 13.83
C GLN A 518 11.90 12.77 14.96
N TRP A 519 11.39 13.74 15.73
CA TRP A 519 10.31 13.49 16.66
C TRP A 519 8.93 13.68 16.00
N THR A 520 8.00 12.78 16.31
CA THR A 520 6.59 12.93 15.97
C THR A 520 5.72 12.68 17.20
N PHE A 521 4.60 13.41 17.29
CA PHE A 521 3.67 13.37 18.40
C PHE A 521 2.24 13.30 17.86
N GLY A 522 1.34 12.70 18.63
CA GLY A 522 -0.03 12.69 18.18
C GLY A 522 -1.00 11.98 19.08
N THR A 523 -2.20 11.83 18.54
CA THR A 523 -3.29 11.06 19.13
C THR A 523 -3.91 10.17 18.05
N GLN A 524 -4.42 9.02 18.45
CA GLN A 524 -5.10 8.12 17.53
C GLN A 524 -6.23 7.41 18.27
N MET A 525 -7.34 7.21 17.57
CA MET A 525 -8.35 6.23 17.95
C MET A 525 -8.32 5.05 16.99
N GLU A 526 -8.66 3.87 17.48
CA GLU A 526 -8.85 2.68 16.68
C GLU A 526 -9.97 1.81 17.27
N VAL A 527 -10.87 1.34 16.41
CA VAL A 527 -12.04 0.58 16.82
C VAL A 527 -12.38 -0.50 15.78
N TRP A 528 -12.81 -1.64 16.28
CA TRP A 528 -13.56 -2.65 15.52
C TRP A 528 -14.63 -3.29 16.39
N PHE A 529 -15.74 -3.67 15.78
CA PHE A 529 -16.85 -4.37 16.41
C PHE A 529 -17.70 -5.14 15.39
#